data_a4499cce9395968c0c530998cc1f0d83
#
_entry.id   a4499cce9395968c0c530998cc1f0d83
#
_cell.length_a   1.000
_cell.length_b   1.000
_cell.length_c   1.000
_cell.angle_alpha   90.00
_cell.angle_beta   90.00
_cell.angle_gamma   90.00
#
_symmetry.space_group_name_H-M   'P 1'
#
loop_
_entity.id
_entity.type
_entity.pdbx_description
1 polymer ?
#
loop_
_entity_poly.entity_id
_entity_poly.type
_entity_poly.pdbx_seq_one_letter_code
_entity_poly.pdbx_strand_id
1 'polypeptide(L)'
;RSPASLEALFAGAEGRDVTVIHCAGIVSIASRFDQNVYDVNVTGTKNVVDACVRRGVKKLVHVSSVHALPEKPGGAPVSETDVFSPGAVVGLYAKTKAAATAYALAARARGLDVRVVHPSGICGPYDYGHGHLTQLVQDFCTGRLAAGVDGGYDFVDVRDVAAGILACCERGRPGECYILSGRYCTVRDVLAMLHRITGRRRVRVMLPLWLARAAAPLSEQYYRLLRQPPLYTAYSLYTLSSGARFSHAKAARELGYTTRPFGTTLADTVAWLRRQGRI
;
A
#
# COMPACT_ATOMS: atom_id res chain seq x y z
N ARG A 1 18.53 -1.55 -6.90
CA ARG A 1 18.76 -2.96 -7.27
C ARG A 1 20.21 -3.38 -7.07
N SER A 2 21.17 -2.54 -7.39
CA SER A 2 22.60 -2.81 -7.21
C SER A 2 23.02 -2.52 -5.77
N PRO A 3 23.66 -3.47 -5.06
CA PRO A 3 24.24 -3.21 -3.73
C PRO A 3 25.23 -2.05 -3.74
N ALA A 4 26.04 -1.91 -4.81
CA ALA A 4 27.01 -0.85 -4.93
C ALA A 4 26.37 0.56 -4.96
N SER A 5 25.15 0.71 -5.51
CA SER A 5 24.45 1.99 -5.50
C SER A 5 23.98 2.45 -4.12
N LEU A 6 23.93 1.54 -3.14
CA LEU A 6 23.57 1.85 -1.75
C LEU A 6 24.76 2.36 -0.94
N GLU A 7 25.99 2.12 -1.36
CA GLU A 7 27.18 2.49 -0.58
C GLU A 7 27.24 4.00 -0.32
N ALA A 8 26.90 4.81 -1.30
CA ALA A 8 26.86 6.28 -1.14
C ALA A 8 25.77 6.71 -0.13
N LEU A 9 24.63 6.00 -0.09
CA LEU A 9 23.54 6.30 0.85
C LEU A 9 23.95 6.01 2.31
N PHE A 10 24.78 5.00 2.53
CA PHE A 10 25.24 4.60 3.85
C PHE A 10 26.61 5.19 4.24
N ALA A 11 27.21 6.01 3.35
CA ALA A 11 28.45 6.71 3.67
C ALA A 11 28.25 7.63 4.87
N GLY A 12 29.07 7.47 5.90
CA GLY A 12 28.98 8.24 7.15
C GLY A 12 27.91 7.75 8.14
N ALA A 13 27.29 6.60 7.91
CA ALA A 13 26.40 5.97 8.88
C ALA A 13 27.15 5.28 10.03
N GLU A 14 28.44 4.97 9.83
CA GLU A 14 29.29 4.26 10.78
C GLU A 14 29.48 5.04 12.09
N GLY A 15 29.27 4.36 13.23
CA GLY A 15 29.41 4.96 14.56
C GLY A 15 28.32 5.99 14.93
N ARG A 16 27.26 6.10 14.14
CA ARG A 16 26.13 6.99 14.41
C ARG A 16 24.86 6.20 14.71
N ASP A 17 23.94 6.80 15.47
CA ASP A 17 22.60 6.30 15.73
C ASP A 17 21.68 6.50 14.50
N VAL A 18 21.91 5.71 13.45
CA VAL A 18 21.13 5.79 12.20
C VAL A 18 19.88 4.92 12.26
N THR A 19 18.75 5.50 11.89
CA THR A 19 17.50 4.77 11.60
C THR A 19 17.22 4.83 10.10
N VAL A 20 17.03 3.69 9.47
CA VAL A 20 16.63 3.58 8.07
C VAL A 20 15.14 3.31 7.98
N ILE A 21 14.41 4.12 7.19
CA ILE A 21 13.02 3.88 6.81
C ILE A 21 13.00 3.42 5.36
N HIS A 22 12.70 2.12 5.15
CA HIS A 22 12.69 1.52 3.82
C HIS A 22 11.30 1.55 3.21
N CYS A 23 10.98 2.61 2.45
CA CYS A 23 9.71 2.80 1.74
C CYS A 23 9.76 2.34 0.28
N ALA A 24 10.95 2.08 -0.28
CA ALA A 24 11.09 1.75 -1.70
C ALA A 24 10.36 0.45 -2.04
N GLY A 25 9.55 0.50 -3.08
CA GLY A 25 8.79 -0.65 -3.56
C GLY A 25 7.91 -0.27 -4.75
N ILE A 26 7.59 -1.25 -5.57
CA ILE A 26 6.64 -1.11 -6.68
C ILE A 26 5.33 -1.74 -6.25
N VAL A 27 4.26 -0.92 -6.22
CA VAL A 27 2.89 -1.41 -6.08
C VAL A 27 2.43 -1.86 -7.47
N SER A 28 1.99 -3.11 -7.58
CA SER A 28 1.54 -3.67 -8.84
C SER A 28 0.21 -4.40 -8.67
N ILE A 29 -0.74 -4.09 -9.53
CA ILE A 29 -1.99 -4.83 -9.65
C ILE A 29 -1.95 -5.86 -10.79
N ALA A 30 -0.78 -6.05 -11.41
CA ALA A 30 -0.60 -7.00 -12.52
C ALA A 30 -0.90 -8.44 -12.07
N SER A 31 -1.63 -9.16 -12.92
CA SER A 31 -2.00 -10.56 -12.68
C SER A 31 -0.87 -11.54 -13.06
N ARG A 32 0.12 -11.08 -13.82
CA ARG A 32 1.26 -11.90 -14.29
C ARG A 32 2.53 -11.58 -13.51
N PHE A 33 3.47 -12.52 -13.54
CA PHE A 33 4.80 -12.30 -12.98
C PHE A 33 5.51 -11.16 -13.71
N ASP A 34 6.13 -10.27 -12.93
CA ASP A 34 6.94 -9.15 -13.39
C ASP A 34 8.27 -9.15 -12.62
N GLN A 35 9.35 -9.42 -13.34
CA GLN A 35 10.70 -9.50 -12.78
C GLN A 35 11.11 -8.18 -12.12
N ASN A 36 10.71 -7.03 -12.69
CA ASN A 36 11.01 -5.73 -12.14
C ASN A 36 10.36 -5.51 -10.76
N VAL A 37 9.12 -5.96 -10.57
CA VAL A 37 8.43 -5.93 -9.26
C VAL A 37 9.15 -6.82 -8.26
N TYR A 38 9.56 -8.01 -8.67
CA TYR A 38 10.31 -8.92 -7.81
C TYR A 38 11.68 -8.33 -7.41
N ASP A 39 12.42 -7.82 -8.39
CA ASP A 39 13.77 -7.28 -8.16
C ASP A 39 13.74 -6.06 -7.22
N VAL A 40 12.76 -5.16 -7.38
CA VAL A 40 12.67 -4.01 -6.48
C VAL A 40 12.18 -4.41 -5.11
N ASN A 41 11.10 -5.20 -5.03
CA ASN A 41 10.45 -5.48 -3.75
C ASN A 41 11.22 -6.52 -2.92
N VAL A 42 11.80 -7.54 -3.53
CA VAL A 42 12.49 -8.62 -2.82
C VAL A 42 13.99 -8.39 -2.82
N THR A 43 14.62 -8.35 -3.99
CA THR A 43 16.09 -8.21 -4.09
C THR A 43 16.53 -6.84 -3.55
N GLY A 44 15.80 -5.77 -3.87
CA GLY A 44 16.06 -4.43 -3.34
C GLY A 44 15.95 -4.37 -1.82
N THR A 45 14.92 -4.99 -1.23
CA THR A 45 14.78 -5.06 0.24
C THR A 45 15.93 -5.86 0.87
N LYS A 46 16.32 -7.01 0.29
CA LYS A 46 17.48 -7.79 0.77
C LYS A 46 18.74 -6.93 0.78
N ASN A 47 19.00 -6.22 -0.32
CA ASN A 47 20.17 -5.36 -0.42
C ASN A 47 20.20 -4.25 0.65
N VAL A 48 19.05 -3.61 0.92
CA VAL A 48 18.93 -2.58 1.98
C VAL A 48 19.15 -3.21 3.36
N VAL A 49 18.50 -4.33 3.66
CA VAL A 49 18.66 -5.04 4.94
C VAL A 49 20.12 -5.45 5.17
N ASP A 50 20.76 -6.03 4.15
CA ASP A 50 22.14 -6.45 4.22
C ASP A 50 23.11 -5.28 4.37
N ALA A 51 22.83 -4.15 3.72
CA ALA A 51 23.60 -2.92 3.92
C ALA A 51 23.43 -2.39 5.35
N CYS A 52 22.21 -2.41 5.91
CA CYS A 52 21.97 -2.01 7.30
C CYS A 52 22.78 -2.85 8.28
N VAL A 53 22.81 -4.18 8.08
CA VAL A 53 23.59 -5.08 8.95
C VAL A 53 25.09 -4.81 8.80
N ARG A 54 25.62 -4.74 7.58
CA ARG A 54 27.05 -4.50 7.32
C ARG A 54 27.55 -3.16 7.89
N ARG A 55 26.70 -2.13 7.86
CA ARG A 55 27.04 -0.77 8.28
C ARG A 55 26.66 -0.48 9.73
N GLY A 56 26.21 -1.48 10.50
CA GLY A 56 25.86 -1.31 11.91
C GLY A 56 24.72 -0.32 12.14
N VAL A 57 23.74 -0.25 11.21
CA VAL A 57 22.55 0.60 11.37
C VAL A 57 21.81 0.19 12.63
N LYS A 58 21.45 1.14 13.48
CA LYS A 58 20.79 0.89 14.76
C LYS A 58 19.39 0.31 14.57
N LYS A 59 18.62 0.82 13.60
CA LYS A 59 17.22 0.47 13.42
C LYS A 59 16.80 0.50 11.96
N LEU A 60 15.98 -0.46 11.55
CA LEU A 60 15.30 -0.51 10.28
C LEU A 60 13.79 -0.54 10.49
N VAL A 61 13.05 0.44 9.92
CA VAL A 61 11.60 0.35 9.77
C VAL A 61 11.29 -0.02 8.33
N HIS A 62 10.80 -1.24 8.13
CA HIS A 62 10.40 -1.74 6.81
C HIS A 62 8.92 -1.44 6.54
N VAL A 63 8.65 -0.67 5.49
CA VAL A 63 7.28 -0.40 5.03
C VAL A 63 6.83 -1.53 4.12
N SER A 64 6.08 -2.47 4.69
CA SER A 64 5.47 -3.59 3.99
C SER A 64 4.11 -3.20 3.39
N SER A 65 3.10 -4.03 3.55
CA SER A 65 1.71 -3.81 3.13
C SER A 65 0.79 -4.79 3.85
N VAL A 66 -0.48 -4.43 4.04
CA VAL A 66 -1.50 -5.39 4.50
C VAL A 66 -1.67 -6.58 3.54
N HIS A 67 -1.29 -6.43 2.27
CA HIS A 67 -1.29 -7.54 1.31
C HIS A 67 -0.28 -8.65 1.65
N ALA A 68 0.73 -8.39 2.49
CA ALA A 68 1.64 -9.41 2.98
C ALA A 68 1.02 -10.32 4.05
N LEU A 69 -0.14 -9.95 4.59
CA LEU A 69 -0.86 -10.67 5.63
C LEU A 69 -1.87 -11.65 4.99
N PRO A 70 -1.98 -12.88 5.47
CA PRO A 70 -3.01 -13.80 4.99
C PRO A 70 -4.40 -13.31 5.41
N GLU A 71 -5.37 -13.46 4.50
CA GLU A 71 -6.76 -13.18 4.80
C GLU A 71 -7.31 -14.18 5.82
N LYS A 72 -8.22 -13.73 6.68
CA LYS A 72 -8.87 -14.60 7.66
C LYS A 72 -10.18 -15.18 7.11
N PRO A 73 -10.48 -16.44 7.39
CA PRO A 73 -11.76 -17.04 7.02
C PRO A 73 -12.95 -16.26 7.62
N GLY A 74 -14.08 -16.25 6.91
CA GLY A 74 -15.32 -15.62 7.41
C GLY A 74 -15.31 -14.10 7.48
N GLY A 75 -14.33 -13.41 6.85
CA GLY A 75 -14.26 -11.95 6.84
C GLY A 75 -13.91 -11.32 8.20
N ALA A 76 -13.35 -12.11 9.13
CA ALA A 76 -12.87 -11.59 10.40
C ALA A 76 -11.75 -10.55 10.18
N PRO A 77 -11.66 -9.49 11.03
CA PRO A 77 -10.61 -8.50 10.90
C PRO A 77 -9.21 -9.13 10.94
N VAL A 78 -8.38 -8.79 9.95
CA VAL A 78 -6.98 -9.21 9.89
C VAL A 78 -6.19 -8.42 10.93
N SER A 79 -5.45 -9.13 11.76
CA SER A 79 -4.49 -8.59 12.72
C SER A 79 -3.07 -8.96 12.31
N GLU A 80 -2.09 -8.39 12.98
CA GLU A 80 -0.69 -8.70 12.76
C GLU A 80 -0.39 -10.19 12.96
N THR A 81 0.61 -10.67 12.22
CA THR A 81 1.20 -12.01 12.32
C THR A 81 2.72 -11.88 12.39
N ASP A 82 3.38 -12.86 12.92
CA ASP A 82 4.83 -13.04 12.92
C ASP A 82 5.34 -13.98 11.82
N VAL A 83 4.41 -14.67 11.13
CA VAL A 83 4.72 -15.61 10.05
C VAL A 83 4.30 -15.04 8.71
N PHE A 84 5.28 -14.85 7.83
CA PHE A 84 5.08 -14.34 6.47
C PHE A 84 5.52 -15.38 5.44
N SER A 85 4.58 -15.85 4.63
CA SER A 85 4.83 -16.81 3.56
C SER A 85 4.24 -16.34 2.23
N PRO A 86 5.02 -16.31 1.14
CA PRO A 86 4.48 -16.01 -0.19
C PRO A 86 3.38 -16.97 -0.63
N GLY A 87 3.37 -18.22 -0.12
CA GLY A 87 2.34 -19.21 -0.42
C GLY A 87 1.00 -18.95 0.27
N ALA A 88 0.98 -18.14 1.33
CA ALA A 88 -0.22 -17.83 2.10
C ALA A 88 -1.02 -16.63 1.58
N VAL A 89 -0.54 -15.96 0.55
CA VAL A 89 -1.15 -14.73 0.00
C VAL A 89 -1.33 -14.81 -1.52
N VAL A 90 -2.26 -14.01 -2.05
CA VAL A 90 -2.66 -14.03 -3.46
C VAL A 90 -2.08 -12.83 -4.20
N GLY A 91 -1.52 -13.08 -5.39
CA GLY A 91 -0.99 -12.06 -6.28
C GLY A 91 0.51 -11.79 -6.11
N LEU A 92 1.14 -11.36 -7.21
CA LEU A 92 2.60 -11.13 -7.26
C LEU A 92 3.04 -10.10 -6.21
N TYR A 93 2.35 -8.97 -6.16
CA TYR A 93 2.68 -7.91 -5.20
C TYR A 93 2.66 -8.40 -3.75
N ALA A 94 1.58 -9.08 -3.36
CA ALA A 94 1.43 -9.66 -2.03
C ALA A 94 2.57 -10.64 -1.70
N LYS A 95 2.88 -11.55 -2.62
CA LYS A 95 3.95 -12.52 -2.48
C LYS A 95 5.32 -11.88 -2.31
N THR A 96 5.60 -10.81 -3.09
CA THR A 96 6.88 -10.08 -2.96
C THR A 96 6.97 -9.34 -1.63
N LYS A 97 5.87 -8.75 -1.15
CA LYS A 97 5.86 -8.06 0.15
C LYS A 97 5.97 -9.05 1.31
N ALA A 98 5.35 -10.22 1.24
CA ALA A 98 5.51 -11.27 2.25
C ALA A 98 6.96 -11.79 2.30
N ALA A 99 7.57 -12.09 1.14
CA ALA A 99 8.97 -12.51 1.07
C ALA A 99 9.94 -11.47 1.63
N ALA A 100 9.73 -10.19 1.26
CA ALA A 100 10.56 -9.08 1.73
C ALA A 100 10.43 -8.88 3.26
N THR A 101 9.21 -8.98 3.80
CA THR A 101 8.93 -8.86 5.24
C THR A 101 9.59 -9.99 6.02
N ALA A 102 9.45 -11.23 5.55
CA ALA A 102 10.10 -12.39 6.18
C ALA A 102 11.62 -12.20 6.24
N TYR A 103 12.24 -11.74 5.14
CA TYR A 103 13.69 -11.50 5.09
C TYR A 103 14.12 -10.37 6.04
N ALA A 104 13.37 -9.27 6.07
CA ALA A 104 13.66 -8.17 6.97
C ALA A 104 13.60 -8.59 8.44
N LEU A 105 12.54 -9.30 8.85
CA LEU A 105 12.40 -9.80 10.23
C LEU A 105 13.49 -10.79 10.62
N ALA A 106 13.92 -11.65 9.70
CA ALA A 106 15.00 -12.62 9.94
C ALA A 106 16.35 -11.93 10.26
N ALA A 107 16.55 -10.67 9.84
CA ALA A 107 17.78 -9.93 10.14
C ALA A 107 17.95 -9.59 11.63
N ARG A 108 16.93 -9.79 12.47
CA ARG A 108 17.04 -9.71 13.93
C ARG A 108 18.07 -10.69 14.47
N ALA A 109 18.14 -11.89 13.91
CA ALA A 109 19.15 -12.89 14.29
C ALA A 109 20.59 -12.41 13.99
N ARG A 110 20.74 -11.37 13.16
CA ARG A 110 22.00 -10.72 12.79
C ARG A 110 22.24 -9.41 13.57
N GLY A 111 21.43 -9.15 14.63
CA GLY A 111 21.60 -8.00 15.52
C GLY A 111 20.92 -6.70 15.08
N LEU A 112 20.15 -6.68 13.97
CA LEU A 112 19.45 -5.48 13.50
C LEU A 112 18.09 -5.31 14.22
N ASP A 113 17.83 -4.13 14.83
CA ASP A 113 16.48 -3.78 15.31
C ASP A 113 15.57 -3.53 14.09
N VAL A 114 14.77 -4.53 13.74
CA VAL A 114 13.82 -4.46 12.64
C VAL A 114 12.41 -4.28 13.19
N ARG A 115 11.69 -3.31 12.64
CA ARG A 115 10.27 -3.07 12.88
C ARG A 115 9.56 -2.99 11.54
N VAL A 116 8.32 -3.44 11.48
CA VAL A 116 7.56 -3.49 10.23
C VAL A 116 6.24 -2.75 10.37
N VAL A 117 5.89 -1.97 9.37
CA VAL A 117 4.56 -1.38 9.26
C VAL A 117 3.85 -1.92 8.03
N HIS A 118 2.55 -2.17 8.16
CA HIS A 118 1.68 -2.69 7.10
C HIS A 118 0.58 -1.68 6.78
N PRO A 119 0.83 -0.69 5.91
CA PRO A 119 -0.23 0.22 5.47
C PRO A 119 -1.29 -0.50 4.66
N SER A 120 -2.56 -0.07 4.79
CA SER A 120 -3.65 -0.43 3.89
C SER A 120 -3.62 0.41 2.60
N GLY A 121 -4.74 0.64 1.94
CA GLY A 121 -4.83 1.45 0.71
C GLY A 121 -4.51 2.91 0.96
N ILE A 122 -3.27 3.30 0.75
CA ILE A 122 -2.81 4.67 0.98
C ILE A 122 -3.44 5.60 -0.06
N CYS A 123 -4.02 6.70 0.41
CA CYS A 123 -4.51 7.80 -0.41
C CYS A 123 -4.26 9.14 0.26
N GLY A 124 -4.46 10.23 -0.46
CA GLY A 124 -4.25 11.55 0.09
C GLY A 124 -3.58 12.49 -0.90
N PRO A 125 -3.29 13.74 -0.47
CA PRO A 125 -2.53 14.68 -1.27
C PRO A 125 -1.07 14.22 -1.44
N TYR A 126 -0.36 14.86 -2.38
CA TYR A 126 1.07 14.65 -2.67
C TYR A 126 1.42 13.33 -3.39
N ASP A 127 0.43 12.70 -4.02
CA ASP A 127 0.67 11.55 -4.88
C ASP A 127 1.17 11.99 -6.27
N TYR A 128 2.48 12.16 -6.37
CA TYR A 128 3.15 12.48 -7.64
C TYR A 128 3.32 11.24 -8.53
N GLY A 129 3.12 10.03 -7.97
CA GLY A 129 3.25 8.75 -8.68
C GLY A 129 1.99 8.30 -9.42
N HIS A 130 0.89 9.06 -9.35
CA HIS A 130 -0.38 8.74 -10.02
C HIS A 130 -0.97 7.38 -9.62
N GLY A 131 -1.04 7.10 -8.31
CA GLY A 131 -1.64 5.88 -7.78
C GLY A 131 -3.11 5.69 -8.18
N HIS A 132 -3.58 4.46 -8.13
CA HIS A 132 -4.92 4.07 -8.63
C HIS A 132 -6.07 4.86 -8.00
N LEU A 133 -6.00 5.15 -6.68
CA LEU A 133 -7.06 5.94 -6.04
C LEU A 133 -7.03 7.40 -6.48
N THR A 134 -5.84 7.98 -6.63
CA THR A 134 -5.68 9.34 -7.17
C THR A 134 -6.22 9.43 -8.58
N GLN A 135 -5.99 8.40 -9.41
CA GLN A 135 -6.56 8.31 -10.75
C GLN A 135 -8.09 8.23 -10.71
N LEU A 136 -8.67 7.41 -9.80
CA LEU A 136 -10.12 7.35 -9.60
C LEU A 136 -10.71 8.73 -9.27
N VAL A 137 -10.08 9.48 -8.36
CA VAL A 137 -10.50 10.84 -7.99
C VAL A 137 -10.43 11.79 -9.19
N GLN A 138 -9.35 11.73 -9.97
CA GLN A 138 -9.20 12.54 -11.18
C GLN A 138 -10.28 12.22 -12.23
N ASP A 139 -10.51 10.94 -12.52
CA ASP A 139 -11.49 10.50 -13.51
C ASP A 139 -12.91 10.87 -13.09
N PHE A 140 -13.21 10.80 -11.79
CA PHE A 140 -14.47 11.31 -11.25
C PHE A 140 -14.60 12.83 -11.46
N CYS A 141 -13.60 13.59 -11.06
CA CYS A 141 -13.61 15.06 -11.12
C CYS A 141 -13.65 15.59 -12.55
N THR A 142 -13.04 14.90 -13.50
CA THR A 142 -13.03 15.28 -14.93
C THR A 142 -14.21 14.70 -15.71
N GLY A 143 -15.07 13.89 -15.07
CA GLY A 143 -16.24 13.29 -15.72
C GLY A 143 -15.92 12.09 -16.61
N ARG A 144 -14.68 11.58 -16.60
CA ARG A 144 -14.27 10.40 -17.38
C ARG A 144 -14.74 9.08 -16.77
N LEU A 145 -15.12 9.06 -15.49
CA LEU A 145 -15.57 7.85 -14.81
C LEU A 145 -17.04 7.57 -15.13
N ALA A 146 -17.29 6.68 -16.09
CA ALA A 146 -18.64 6.32 -16.53
C ALA A 146 -19.35 5.36 -15.55
N ALA A 147 -18.61 4.44 -14.92
CA ALA A 147 -19.15 3.43 -14.01
C ALA A 147 -18.14 3.11 -12.89
N GLY A 148 -18.65 2.68 -11.74
CA GLY A 148 -17.87 2.06 -10.68
C GLY A 148 -17.99 0.53 -10.72
N VAL A 149 -17.25 -0.16 -9.85
CA VAL A 149 -17.37 -1.60 -9.62
C VAL A 149 -17.83 -1.83 -8.20
N ASP A 150 -18.76 -2.75 -7.97
CA ASP A 150 -19.15 -3.14 -6.61
C ASP A 150 -17.98 -3.80 -5.89
N GLY A 151 -17.79 -3.42 -4.65
CA GLY A 151 -16.69 -3.86 -3.81
C GLY A 151 -16.18 -2.74 -2.92
N GLY A 152 -15.16 -3.04 -2.13
CA GLY A 152 -14.59 -2.05 -1.22
C GLY A 152 -13.19 -2.42 -0.77
N TYR A 153 -12.55 -1.46 -0.13
CA TYR A 153 -11.21 -1.64 0.39
C TYR A 153 -11.01 -0.80 1.66
N ASP A 154 -9.99 -1.12 2.43
CA ASP A 154 -9.57 -0.30 3.56
C ASP A 154 -8.65 0.82 3.07
N PHE A 155 -9.02 2.07 3.35
CA PHE A 155 -8.27 3.26 2.91
C PHE A 155 -7.72 4.02 4.11
N VAL A 156 -6.51 4.51 3.97
CA VAL A 156 -5.80 5.30 4.98
C VAL A 156 -5.16 6.54 4.37
N ASP A 157 -5.11 7.64 5.13
CA ASP A 157 -4.45 8.86 4.70
C ASP A 157 -2.92 8.69 4.73
N VAL A 158 -2.25 9.14 3.68
CA VAL A 158 -0.78 9.10 3.57
C VAL A 158 -0.07 9.80 4.74
N ARG A 159 -0.67 10.87 5.27
CA ARG A 159 -0.12 11.63 6.40
C ARG A 159 -0.24 10.86 7.72
N ASP A 160 -1.30 10.06 7.88
CA ASP A 160 -1.48 9.19 9.05
C ASP A 160 -0.49 8.01 8.97
N VAL A 161 -0.28 7.47 7.77
CA VAL A 161 0.76 6.46 7.54
C VAL A 161 2.14 7.02 7.86
N ALA A 162 2.48 8.22 7.39
CA ALA A 162 3.76 8.86 7.69
C ALA A 162 3.95 9.07 9.21
N ALA A 163 2.93 9.58 9.89
CA ALA A 163 2.94 9.73 11.36
C ALA A 163 3.09 8.36 12.07
N GLY A 164 2.39 7.32 11.59
CA GLY A 164 2.52 5.96 12.11
C GLY A 164 3.91 5.36 11.92
N ILE A 165 4.56 5.61 10.78
CA ILE A 165 5.96 5.19 10.52
C ILE A 165 6.91 5.87 11.51
N LEU A 166 6.79 7.19 11.70
CA LEU A 166 7.62 7.94 12.65
C LEU A 166 7.37 7.45 14.09
N ALA A 167 6.12 7.24 14.47
CA ALA A 167 5.77 6.66 15.76
C ALA A 167 6.37 5.25 15.95
N CYS A 168 6.40 4.44 14.89
CA CYS A 168 7.05 3.13 14.91
C CYS A 168 8.58 3.25 15.09
N CYS A 169 9.23 4.26 14.49
CA CYS A 169 10.65 4.53 14.73
C CYS A 169 10.93 4.84 16.20
N GLU A 170 10.05 5.58 16.86
CA GLU A 170 10.23 6.02 18.25
C GLU A 170 9.80 4.96 19.27
N ARG A 171 8.56 4.48 19.16
CA ARG A 171 7.87 3.67 20.17
C ARG A 171 7.68 2.20 19.82
N GLY A 172 7.84 1.83 18.52
CA GLY A 172 7.69 0.45 18.10
C GLY A 172 8.68 -0.47 18.80
N ARG A 173 8.30 -1.72 19.04
CA ARG A 173 9.16 -2.72 19.65
C ARG A 173 9.97 -3.49 18.59
N PRO A 174 11.22 -3.88 18.88
CA PRO A 174 12.03 -4.67 17.97
C PRO A 174 11.35 -5.99 17.56
N GLY A 175 11.29 -6.24 16.25
CA GLY A 175 10.68 -7.45 15.69
C GLY A 175 9.17 -7.42 15.55
N GLU A 176 8.52 -6.35 15.96
CA GLU A 176 7.08 -6.25 15.92
C GLU A 176 6.58 -5.68 14.59
N CYS A 177 5.37 -6.11 14.24
CA CYS A 177 4.62 -5.63 13.09
C CYS A 177 3.45 -4.75 13.56
N TYR A 178 3.13 -3.71 12.79
CA TYR A 178 2.04 -2.79 13.08
C TYR A 178 1.22 -2.53 11.81
N ILE A 179 -0.07 -2.82 11.86
CA ILE A 179 -0.99 -2.47 10.79
C ILE A 179 -1.34 -0.99 10.89
N LEU A 180 -1.12 -0.25 9.80
CA LEU A 180 -1.51 1.14 9.67
C LEU A 180 -2.71 1.23 8.69
N SER A 181 -3.85 0.73 9.13
CA SER A 181 -5.12 0.78 8.41
C SER A 181 -5.93 2.02 8.77
N GLY A 182 -6.90 2.35 7.95
CA GLY A 182 -7.81 3.44 8.20
C GLY A 182 -9.25 2.95 8.32
N ARG A 183 -10.02 3.11 7.24
CA ARG A 183 -11.43 2.74 7.21
C ARG A 183 -11.77 1.94 5.97
N TYR A 184 -12.50 0.84 6.15
CA TYR A 184 -13.13 0.15 5.03
C TYR A 184 -14.24 1.02 4.43
N CYS A 185 -14.15 1.27 3.11
CA CYS A 185 -15.17 1.98 2.34
C CYS A 185 -15.45 1.21 1.05
N THR A 186 -16.72 1.17 0.66
CA THR A 186 -17.09 0.67 -0.67
C THR A 186 -16.75 1.71 -1.73
N VAL A 187 -16.56 1.27 -2.97
CA VAL A 187 -16.38 2.18 -4.12
C VAL A 187 -17.58 3.14 -4.21
N ARG A 188 -18.79 2.66 -3.92
CA ARG A 188 -20.01 3.48 -3.86
C ARG A 188 -19.91 4.60 -2.81
N ASP A 189 -19.37 4.30 -1.61
CA ASP A 189 -19.16 5.30 -0.56
C ASP A 189 -18.17 6.37 -1.00
N VAL A 190 -17.05 5.95 -1.61
CA VAL A 190 -16.03 6.86 -2.15
C VAL A 190 -16.63 7.81 -3.18
N LEU A 191 -17.38 7.28 -4.15
CA LEU A 191 -18.03 8.08 -5.20
C LEU A 191 -19.11 9.02 -4.63
N ALA A 192 -19.85 8.58 -3.61
CA ALA A 192 -20.83 9.43 -2.92
C ALA A 192 -20.15 10.56 -2.13
N MET A 193 -18.99 10.31 -1.49
CA MET A 193 -18.20 11.35 -0.84
C MET A 193 -17.64 12.35 -1.85
N LEU A 194 -17.07 11.87 -2.97
CA LEU A 194 -16.56 12.74 -4.04
C LEU A 194 -17.65 13.61 -4.64
N HIS A 195 -18.86 13.07 -4.84
CA HIS A 195 -20.01 13.87 -5.29
C HIS A 195 -20.31 15.02 -4.33
N ARG A 196 -20.35 14.76 -3.01
CA ARG A 196 -20.61 15.78 -1.98
C ARG A 196 -19.51 16.84 -1.93
N ILE A 197 -18.25 16.45 -2.08
CA ILE A 197 -17.09 17.35 -2.03
C ILE A 197 -17.01 18.25 -3.27
N THR A 198 -17.34 17.71 -4.45
CA THR A 198 -17.06 18.39 -5.72
C THR A 198 -18.27 18.99 -6.37
N GLY A 199 -19.49 18.59 -5.99
CA GLY A 199 -20.74 18.92 -6.69
C GLY A 199 -20.90 18.26 -8.07
N ARG A 200 -19.92 17.44 -8.51
CA ARG A 200 -19.96 16.75 -9.81
C ARG A 200 -21.08 15.72 -9.87
N ARG A 201 -21.54 15.40 -11.10
CA ARG A 201 -22.61 14.43 -11.33
C ARG A 201 -22.28 13.07 -10.68
N ARG A 202 -23.28 12.45 -10.06
CA ARG A 202 -23.15 11.09 -9.47
C ARG A 202 -22.89 10.05 -10.55
N VAL A 203 -21.94 9.16 -10.29
CA VAL A 203 -21.80 7.90 -11.03
C VAL A 203 -22.92 6.97 -10.56
N ARG A 204 -23.87 6.67 -11.44
CA ARG A 204 -25.06 5.86 -11.11
C ARG A 204 -24.88 4.38 -11.43
N VAL A 205 -24.03 4.09 -12.40
CA VAL A 205 -23.80 2.72 -12.85
C VAL A 205 -22.74 2.09 -11.97
N MET A 206 -23.08 0.95 -11.34
CA MET A 206 -22.16 0.11 -10.59
C MET A 206 -22.17 -1.27 -11.23
N LEU A 207 -21.03 -1.68 -11.76
CA LEU A 207 -20.88 -2.99 -12.38
C LEU A 207 -20.76 -4.05 -11.28
N PRO A 208 -21.55 -5.12 -11.32
CA PRO A 208 -21.38 -6.22 -10.39
C PRO A 208 -20.03 -6.90 -10.62
N LEU A 209 -19.42 -7.41 -9.56
CA LEU A 209 -18.07 -8.00 -9.58
C LEU A 209 -17.93 -9.15 -10.59
N TRP A 210 -18.98 -9.97 -10.77
CA TRP A 210 -18.92 -11.07 -11.72
C TRP A 210 -18.75 -10.57 -13.17
N LEU A 211 -19.45 -9.49 -13.53
CA LEU A 211 -19.35 -8.89 -14.86
C LEU A 211 -17.98 -8.22 -15.06
N ALA A 212 -17.52 -7.48 -14.06
CA ALA A 212 -16.19 -6.87 -14.08
C ALA A 212 -15.07 -7.92 -14.22
N ARG A 213 -15.20 -9.06 -13.51
CA ARG A 213 -14.27 -10.21 -13.63
C ARG A 213 -14.28 -10.85 -15.02
N ALA A 214 -15.46 -11.04 -15.60
CA ALA A 214 -15.58 -11.58 -16.96
C ALA A 214 -14.96 -10.66 -18.01
N ALA A 215 -15.08 -9.33 -17.83
CA ALA A 215 -14.53 -8.34 -18.75
C ALA A 215 -13.02 -8.05 -18.53
N ALA A 216 -12.45 -8.38 -17.36
CA ALA A 216 -11.08 -8.04 -17.01
C ALA A 216 -10.02 -8.54 -18.02
N PRO A 217 -10.05 -9.79 -18.54
CA PRO A 217 -9.04 -10.25 -19.50
C PRO A 217 -9.06 -9.46 -20.81
N LEU A 218 -10.26 -9.11 -21.30
CA LEU A 218 -10.43 -8.29 -22.52
C LEU A 218 -9.92 -6.85 -22.28
N SER A 219 -10.24 -6.29 -21.11
CA SER A 219 -9.77 -4.98 -20.69
C SER A 219 -8.24 -4.94 -20.57
N GLU A 220 -7.61 -5.93 -19.93
CA GLU A 220 -6.15 -6.03 -19.83
C GLU A 220 -5.48 -6.12 -21.21
N GLN A 221 -6.06 -6.86 -22.16
CA GLN A 221 -5.57 -6.94 -23.54
C GLN A 221 -5.70 -5.59 -24.26
N TYR A 222 -6.83 -4.93 -24.16
CA TYR A 222 -7.10 -3.63 -24.78
C TYR A 222 -6.12 -2.56 -24.26
N TYR A 223 -5.95 -2.43 -22.93
CA TYR A 223 -5.02 -1.47 -22.35
C TYR A 223 -3.56 -1.79 -22.67
N ARG A 224 -3.21 -3.07 -22.83
CA ARG A 224 -1.88 -3.47 -23.30
C ARG A 224 -1.61 -2.97 -24.74
N LEU A 225 -2.59 -3.10 -25.63
CA LEU A 225 -2.49 -2.60 -27.00
C LEU A 225 -2.29 -1.07 -27.02
N LEU A 226 -2.97 -0.36 -26.12
CA LEU A 226 -2.83 1.09 -25.94
C LEU A 226 -1.57 1.51 -25.16
N ARG A 227 -0.76 0.56 -24.67
CA ARG A 227 0.40 0.80 -23.79
C ARG A 227 0.04 1.64 -22.55
N GLN A 228 -1.14 1.46 -22.01
CA GLN A 228 -1.64 2.13 -20.81
C GLN A 228 -1.86 1.12 -19.67
N PRO A 229 -1.70 1.53 -18.40
CA PRO A 229 -2.03 0.66 -17.28
C PRO A 229 -3.55 0.40 -17.25
N PRO A 230 -3.98 -0.86 -17.06
CA PRO A 230 -5.41 -1.19 -17.00
C PRO A 230 -6.04 -0.58 -15.73
N LEU A 231 -7.28 -0.08 -15.87
CA LEU A 231 -8.04 0.44 -14.73
C LEU A 231 -8.41 -0.67 -13.73
N TYR A 232 -8.74 -1.85 -14.26
CA TYR A 232 -9.08 -3.03 -13.47
C TYR A 232 -8.34 -4.25 -13.99
N THR A 233 -7.78 -5.02 -13.07
CA THR A 233 -7.14 -6.31 -13.34
C THR A 233 -7.85 -7.40 -12.53
N ALA A 234 -7.63 -8.66 -12.87
CA ALA A 234 -8.15 -9.77 -12.08
C ALA A 234 -7.72 -9.66 -10.61
N TYR A 235 -6.49 -9.21 -10.33
CA TYR A 235 -5.99 -9.02 -8.98
C TYR A 235 -6.66 -7.85 -8.26
N SER A 236 -6.85 -6.69 -8.91
CA SER A 236 -7.54 -5.56 -8.28
C SER A 236 -9.01 -5.86 -7.98
N LEU A 237 -9.68 -6.63 -8.85
CA LEU A 237 -11.04 -7.10 -8.60
C LEU A 237 -11.10 -8.14 -7.48
N TYR A 238 -10.07 -8.99 -7.34
CA TYR A 238 -9.93 -9.87 -6.18
C TYR A 238 -9.85 -9.05 -4.89
N THR A 239 -8.97 -8.05 -4.81
CA THR A 239 -8.82 -7.23 -3.60
C THR A 239 -10.09 -6.44 -3.24
N LEU A 240 -10.82 -5.93 -4.24
CA LEU A 240 -12.10 -5.26 -4.01
C LEU A 240 -13.20 -6.21 -3.53
N SER A 241 -13.10 -7.50 -3.88
CA SER A 241 -14.09 -8.51 -3.52
C SER A 241 -13.82 -9.21 -2.20
N SER A 242 -12.57 -9.20 -1.73
CA SER A 242 -12.18 -9.91 -0.51
C SER A 242 -12.89 -9.36 0.73
N GLY A 243 -13.29 -8.08 0.70
CA GLY A 243 -13.92 -7.43 1.83
C GLY A 243 -13.02 -7.36 3.07
N ALA A 244 -11.72 -7.57 2.89
CA ALA A 244 -10.76 -7.62 3.97
C ALA A 244 -10.79 -6.34 4.80
N ARG A 245 -10.94 -6.50 6.10
CA ARG A 245 -10.87 -5.44 7.11
C ARG A 245 -9.60 -5.65 7.91
N PHE A 246 -8.92 -4.56 8.23
CA PHE A 246 -7.65 -4.62 8.94
C PHE A 246 -7.78 -3.90 10.27
N SER A 247 -7.24 -4.49 11.34
CA SER A 247 -7.28 -3.91 12.67
C SER A 247 -5.97 -3.17 12.96
N HIS A 248 -6.04 -1.88 13.21
CA HIS A 248 -4.91 -1.09 13.70
C HIS A 248 -4.89 -0.95 15.24
N ALA A 249 -5.64 -1.80 15.95
CA ALA A 249 -5.76 -1.70 17.41
C ALA A 249 -4.41 -1.78 18.15
N LYS A 250 -3.48 -2.61 17.65
CA LYS A 250 -2.12 -2.70 18.19
C LYS A 250 -1.34 -1.41 17.96
N ALA A 251 -1.38 -0.85 16.75
CA ALA A 251 -0.72 0.42 16.45
C ALA A 251 -1.31 1.57 17.28
N ALA A 252 -2.63 1.62 17.46
CA ALA A 252 -3.28 2.60 18.33
C ALA A 252 -2.78 2.50 19.76
N ARG A 253 -2.74 1.29 20.34
CA ARG A 253 -2.34 1.07 21.73
C ARG A 253 -0.84 1.33 21.96
N GLU A 254 0.02 0.87 21.07
CA GLU A 254 1.47 0.85 21.30
C GLU A 254 2.20 2.06 20.67
N LEU A 255 1.65 2.60 19.57
CA LEU A 255 2.25 3.74 18.87
C LEU A 255 1.47 5.04 19.06
N GLY A 256 0.27 5.01 19.66
CA GLY A 256 -0.64 6.15 19.68
C GLY A 256 -1.15 6.51 18.28
N TYR A 257 -1.23 5.52 17.38
CA TYR A 257 -1.68 5.72 16.01
C TYR A 257 -3.15 6.12 15.97
N THR A 258 -3.44 7.16 15.19
CA THR A 258 -4.80 7.66 14.96
C THR A 258 -5.01 7.93 13.47
N THR A 259 -6.26 7.92 13.03
CA THR A 259 -6.63 8.17 11.64
C THR A 259 -7.60 9.33 11.52
N ARG A 260 -7.42 10.15 10.51
CA ARG A 260 -8.36 11.22 10.17
C ARG A 260 -9.61 10.68 9.46
N PRO A 261 -10.73 11.40 9.48
CA PRO A 261 -11.92 11.03 8.71
C PRO A 261 -11.60 10.94 7.23
N PHE A 262 -11.98 9.84 6.58
CA PHE A 262 -11.66 9.61 5.15
C PHE A 262 -12.22 10.67 4.20
N GLY A 263 -13.36 11.28 4.55
CA GLY A 263 -13.90 12.41 3.80
C GLY A 263 -12.96 13.62 3.76
N THR A 264 -12.22 13.89 4.85
CA THR A 264 -11.17 14.93 4.89
C THR A 264 -10.03 14.58 3.95
N THR A 265 -9.58 13.33 3.95
CA THR A 265 -8.55 12.84 3.01
C THR A 265 -8.94 13.07 1.56
N LEU A 266 -10.18 12.73 1.18
CA LEU A 266 -10.68 12.94 -0.18
C LEU A 266 -10.80 14.44 -0.53
N ALA A 267 -11.28 15.27 0.39
CA ALA A 267 -11.38 16.71 0.20
C ALA A 267 -10.01 17.35 -0.04
N ASP A 268 -9.02 16.98 0.79
CA ASP A 268 -7.64 17.47 0.67
C ASP A 268 -6.98 16.98 -0.63
N THR A 269 -7.28 15.74 -1.05
CA THR A 269 -6.80 15.20 -2.34
C THR A 269 -7.35 15.99 -3.52
N VAL A 270 -8.66 16.26 -3.53
CA VAL A 270 -9.31 17.10 -4.55
C VAL A 270 -8.70 18.51 -4.56
N ALA A 271 -8.55 19.13 -3.39
CA ALA A 271 -7.95 20.47 -3.28
C ALA A 271 -6.51 20.50 -3.80
N TRP A 272 -5.72 19.47 -3.48
CA TRP A 272 -4.34 19.34 -3.97
C TRP A 272 -4.31 19.14 -5.49
N LEU A 273 -5.15 18.27 -6.06
CA LEU A 273 -5.22 18.04 -7.51
C LEU A 273 -5.60 19.32 -8.27
N ARG A 274 -6.50 20.14 -7.70
CA ARG A 274 -6.84 21.47 -8.28
C ARG A 274 -5.62 22.39 -8.30
N ARG A 275 -4.87 22.47 -7.19
CA ARG A 275 -3.64 23.30 -7.12
C ARG A 275 -2.56 22.84 -8.11
N GLN A 276 -2.54 21.54 -8.44
CA GLN A 276 -1.61 20.99 -9.44
C GLN A 276 -2.10 21.11 -10.88
N GLY A 277 -3.29 21.73 -11.11
CA GLY A 277 -3.88 21.83 -12.45
C GLY A 277 -4.26 20.49 -13.08
N ARG A 278 -4.49 19.46 -12.24
CA ARG A 278 -4.76 18.08 -12.70
C ARG A 278 -6.27 17.79 -12.82
N ILE A 279 -7.13 18.65 -12.25
CA ILE A 279 -8.62 18.64 -12.33
C ILE A 279 -9.17 20.05 -12.29
#